data_a0c5019851aacdecd3d56d88c1c7961f
#
_entry.id   a0c5019851aacdecd3d56d88c1c7961f
#
_cell.length_a   1.000
_cell.length_b   1.000
_cell.length_c   1.000
_cell.angle_alpha   90.00
_cell.angle_beta   90.00
_cell.angle_gamma   90.00
#
_symmetry.space_group_name_H-M   'P 1'
#
loop_
_entity.id
_entity.type
_entity.pdbx_description
1 polymer ?
#
loop_
_entity_poly.entity_id
_entity_poly.type
_entity_poly.pdbx_seq_one_letter_code
_entity_poly.pdbx_strand_id
1 'polypeptide(L)'
;MGRDMGLSEGFQKPDGRMKSSLAIIGCFLLGCLAGYAQWLPQSLGEGRWSTAVLFLLMGLVGMSIGSNPRLKEIVRSIGFRSLLVPLSTIAGTLIATALVSPLLSRWSVTECMAVGSGMGYYSLSSLLIADLKAAELGVQSASALGTVALISNLLRELFTFLGAP
;
A
#
# COMPACT_ATOMS: atom_id res chain seq x y z
N MET A 1 30.53 -22.13 38.13
CA MET A 1 29.11 -21.84 38.32
C MET A 1 28.64 -21.06 37.05
N GLY A 2 28.41 -21.86 35.95
CA GLY A 2 28.10 -21.33 34.64
C GLY A 2 26.61 -20.99 34.56
N ARG A 3 26.28 -19.79 34.08
CA ARG A 3 24.94 -19.41 33.61
C ARG A 3 24.89 -19.62 32.12
N ASP A 4 24.32 -20.73 31.75
CA ASP A 4 23.93 -20.99 30.35
C ASP A 4 22.81 -20.02 29.98
N MET A 5 23.17 -18.97 29.28
CA MET A 5 22.25 -18.04 28.67
C MET A 5 21.72 -18.74 27.42
N GLY A 6 20.59 -19.41 27.59
CA GLY A 6 19.86 -20.07 26.50
C GLY A 6 19.35 -19.07 25.48
N LEU A 7 20.16 -18.77 24.48
CA LEU A 7 19.75 -18.16 23.23
C LEU A 7 19.08 -19.24 22.37
N SER A 8 17.86 -19.61 22.72
CA SER A 8 16.96 -20.27 21.79
C SER A 8 16.25 -19.20 20.95
N GLU A 9 17.01 -18.47 20.15
CA GLU A 9 16.43 -17.78 19.01
C GLU A 9 15.81 -18.82 18.09
N GLY A 10 14.49 -18.78 18.01
CA GLY A 10 13.71 -19.62 17.15
C GLY A 10 14.16 -19.46 15.69
N PHE A 11 15.09 -20.32 15.30
CA PHE A 11 15.45 -20.54 13.90
C PHE A 11 14.22 -21.10 13.19
N GLN A 12 13.36 -20.21 12.72
CA GLN A 12 12.18 -20.53 11.96
C GLN A 12 12.63 -21.18 10.66
N LYS A 13 12.34 -22.48 10.54
CA LYS A 13 12.70 -23.34 9.41
C LYS A 13 12.48 -22.63 8.07
N PRO A 14 13.50 -22.55 7.20
CA PRO A 14 13.41 -21.87 5.89
C PRO A 14 12.37 -22.49 4.95
N ASP A 15 11.98 -23.72 5.20
CA ASP A 15 11.05 -24.51 4.37
C ASP A 15 9.60 -23.97 4.38
N GLY A 16 9.16 -23.38 5.48
CA GLY A 16 7.81 -22.78 5.56
C GLY A 16 7.70 -21.46 4.79
N ARG A 17 8.76 -20.66 4.75
CA ARG A 17 8.80 -19.37 4.04
C ARG A 17 8.76 -19.55 2.53
N MET A 18 9.53 -20.51 2.01
CA MET A 18 9.56 -20.80 0.56
C MET A 18 8.20 -21.33 0.09
N LYS A 19 7.55 -22.20 0.85
CA LYS A 19 6.20 -22.71 0.51
C LYS A 19 5.15 -21.61 0.51
N SER A 20 5.20 -20.69 1.47
CA SER A 20 4.29 -19.54 1.52
C SER A 20 4.50 -18.57 0.36
N SER A 21 5.76 -18.27 0.02
CA SER A 21 6.07 -17.40 -1.13
C SER A 21 5.67 -18.05 -2.45
N LEU A 22 5.89 -19.35 -2.61
CA LEU A 22 5.48 -20.10 -3.79
C LEU A 22 3.96 -20.16 -3.94
N ALA A 23 3.23 -20.32 -2.83
CA ALA A 23 1.76 -20.28 -2.81
C ALA A 23 1.22 -18.90 -3.24
N ILE A 24 1.83 -17.81 -2.76
CA ILE A 24 1.45 -16.44 -3.14
C ILE A 24 1.68 -16.20 -4.63
N ILE A 25 2.85 -16.59 -5.14
CA ILE A 25 3.18 -16.47 -6.57
C ILE A 25 2.23 -17.34 -7.40
N GLY A 26 1.94 -18.56 -6.95
CA GLY A 26 1.01 -19.46 -7.63
C GLY A 26 -0.41 -18.88 -7.70
N CYS A 27 -0.93 -18.35 -6.59
CA CYS A 27 -2.23 -17.66 -6.57
C CYS A 27 -2.26 -16.43 -7.49
N PHE A 28 -1.17 -15.67 -7.53
CA PHE A 28 -1.07 -14.50 -8.40
C PHE A 28 -1.10 -14.90 -9.88
N LEU A 29 -0.30 -15.90 -10.27
CA LEU A 29 -0.29 -16.41 -11.65
C LEU A 29 -1.63 -17.01 -12.06
N LEU A 30 -2.29 -17.76 -11.16
CA LEU A 30 -3.63 -18.29 -11.39
C LEU A 30 -4.66 -17.17 -11.57
N GLY A 31 -4.57 -16.11 -10.77
CA GLY A 31 -5.42 -14.91 -10.91
C GLY A 31 -5.21 -14.20 -12.25
N CYS A 32 -3.96 -14.06 -12.70
CA CYS A 32 -3.63 -13.48 -13.99
C CYS A 32 -4.16 -14.35 -15.16
N LEU A 33 -3.99 -15.66 -15.08
CA LEU A 33 -4.49 -16.61 -16.08
C LEU A 33 -6.02 -16.60 -16.16
N ALA A 34 -6.70 -16.60 -15.00
CA ALA A 34 -8.16 -16.54 -14.94
C ALA A 34 -8.70 -15.23 -15.50
N GLY A 35 -8.02 -14.10 -15.25
CA GLY A 35 -8.33 -12.80 -15.84
C GLY A 35 -8.11 -12.76 -17.35
N TYR A 36 -7.00 -13.33 -17.82
CA TYR A 36 -6.71 -13.43 -19.27
C TYR A 36 -7.71 -14.35 -20.00
N ALA A 37 -8.06 -15.46 -19.38
CA ALA A 37 -9.03 -16.42 -19.94
C ALA A 37 -10.48 -15.93 -19.91
N GLN A 38 -10.76 -14.74 -19.34
CA GLN A 38 -12.10 -14.18 -19.17
C GLN A 38 -13.10 -15.16 -18.51
N TRP A 39 -12.61 -16.08 -17.69
CA TRP A 39 -13.44 -17.04 -16.97
C TRP A 39 -14.26 -16.40 -15.85
N LEU A 40 -13.86 -15.19 -15.42
CA LEU A 40 -14.62 -14.45 -14.43
C LEU A 40 -15.79 -13.72 -15.11
N PRO A 41 -17.02 -13.85 -14.59
CA PRO A 41 -18.14 -13.06 -15.09
C PRO A 41 -17.83 -11.58 -14.97
N GLN A 42 -18.23 -10.79 -15.97
CA GLN A 42 -17.94 -9.35 -16.04
C GLN A 42 -18.37 -8.58 -14.79
N SER A 43 -19.38 -9.08 -14.07
CA SER A 43 -19.83 -8.54 -12.79
C SER A 43 -18.77 -8.57 -11.68
N LEU A 44 -17.80 -9.49 -11.74
CA LEU A 44 -16.67 -9.55 -10.79
C LEU A 44 -15.52 -8.61 -11.20
N GLY A 45 -15.48 -8.18 -12.45
CA GLY A 45 -14.53 -7.18 -12.95
C GLY A 45 -14.93 -5.74 -12.60
N GLU A 46 -16.15 -5.53 -12.12
CA GLU A 46 -16.56 -4.23 -11.59
C GLU A 46 -15.72 -3.88 -10.35
N GLY A 47 -15.15 -2.68 -10.34
CA GLY A 47 -14.24 -2.20 -9.29
C GLY A 47 -14.76 -2.37 -7.86
N ARG A 48 -16.06 -2.52 -7.66
CA ARG A 48 -16.71 -2.76 -6.35
C ARG A 48 -16.20 -4.00 -5.62
N TRP A 49 -15.98 -5.10 -6.33
CA TRP A 49 -15.47 -6.34 -5.72
C TRP A 49 -13.99 -6.21 -5.35
N SER A 50 -13.19 -5.58 -6.21
CA SER A 50 -11.79 -5.28 -5.90
C SER A 50 -11.66 -4.39 -4.68
N THR A 51 -12.48 -3.35 -4.59
CA THR A 51 -12.54 -2.45 -3.44
C THR A 51 -12.97 -3.19 -2.16
N ALA A 52 -14.00 -4.04 -2.24
CA ALA A 52 -14.46 -4.84 -1.09
C ALA A 52 -13.36 -5.79 -0.57
N VAL A 53 -12.65 -6.49 -1.49
CA VAL A 53 -11.53 -7.37 -1.13
C VAL A 53 -10.38 -6.58 -0.48
N LEU A 54 -10.06 -5.39 -1.00
CA LEU A 54 -9.03 -4.52 -0.42
C LEU A 54 -9.42 -4.03 0.98
N PHE A 55 -10.68 -3.64 1.22
CA PHE A 55 -11.17 -3.28 2.55
C PHE A 55 -11.12 -4.47 3.51
N LEU A 56 -11.49 -5.67 3.05
CA LEU A 56 -11.38 -6.89 3.85
C LEU A 56 -9.91 -7.15 4.24
N LEU A 57 -9.01 -7.06 3.27
CA LEU A 57 -7.58 -7.26 3.49
C LEU A 57 -7.02 -6.21 4.46
N MET A 58 -7.41 -4.95 4.33
CA MET A 58 -7.03 -3.88 5.25
C MET A 58 -7.54 -4.15 6.67
N GLY A 59 -8.78 -4.65 6.80
CA GLY A 59 -9.35 -5.08 8.08
C GLY A 59 -8.57 -6.23 8.72
N LEU A 60 -8.19 -7.24 7.94
CA LEU A 60 -7.37 -8.36 8.42
C LEU A 60 -5.98 -7.92 8.87
N VAL A 61 -5.34 -7.02 8.13
CA VAL A 61 -4.05 -6.43 8.52
C VAL A 61 -4.20 -5.62 9.81
N GLY A 62 -5.27 -4.81 9.93
CA GLY A 62 -5.58 -4.06 11.15
C GLY A 62 -5.77 -4.96 12.36
N MET A 63 -6.53 -6.06 12.21
CA MET A 63 -6.69 -7.07 13.27
C MET A 63 -5.36 -7.74 13.62
N SER A 64 -4.55 -8.09 12.65
CA SER A 64 -3.24 -8.71 12.86
C SER A 64 -2.30 -7.81 13.67
N ILE A 65 -2.27 -6.52 13.34
CA ILE A 65 -1.48 -5.52 14.08
C ILE A 65 -2.08 -5.31 15.48
N GLY A 66 -3.41 -5.15 15.59
CA GLY A 66 -4.11 -4.91 16.85
C GLY A 66 -4.01 -6.07 17.85
N SER A 67 -3.84 -7.30 17.36
CA SER A 67 -3.68 -8.50 18.17
C SER A 67 -2.26 -8.64 18.75
N ASN A 68 -1.32 -7.79 18.37
CA ASN A 68 0.05 -7.88 18.85
C ASN A 68 0.14 -7.37 20.32
N PRO A 69 0.48 -8.24 21.30
CA PRO A 69 0.52 -7.84 22.71
C PRO A 69 1.58 -6.75 23.01
N ARG A 70 2.61 -6.65 22.17
CA ARG A 70 3.65 -5.61 22.29
C ARG A 70 3.21 -4.24 21.75
N LEU A 71 2.08 -4.16 21.06
CA LEU A 71 1.60 -2.92 20.48
C LEU A 71 1.40 -1.82 21.55
N LYS A 72 0.85 -2.20 22.71
CA LYS A 72 0.68 -1.27 23.83
C LYS A 72 2.01 -0.70 24.35
N GLU A 73 3.02 -1.53 24.45
CA GLU A 73 4.37 -1.11 24.88
C GLU A 73 5.03 -0.21 23.84
N ILE A 74 4.92 -0.57 22.56
CA ILE A 74 5.43 0.22 21.44
C ILE A 74 4.75 1.60 21.42
N VAL A 75 3.41 1.63 21.47
CA VAL A 75 2.65 2.91 21.46
C VAL A 75 2.98 3.77 22.68
N ARG A 76 3.19 3.14 23.84
CA ARG A 76 3.56 3.85 25.08
C ARG A 76 5.00 4.36 25.07
N SER A 77 5.89 3.68 24.34
CA SER A 77 7.28 4.10 24.16
C SER A 77 7.47 5.17 23.09
N ILE A 78 6.49 5.33 22.21
CA ILE A 78 6.47 6.37 21.17
C ILE A 78 6.27 7.73 21.88
N GLY A 79 7.37 8.44 22.10
CA GLY A 79 7.30 9.82 22.57
C GLY A 79 6.68 10.75 21.52
N PHE A 80 6.17 11.88 21.94
CA PHE A 80 5.58 12.91 21.06
C PHE A 80 6.51 13.30 19.89
N ARG A 81 7.83 13.24 20.10
CA ARG A 81 8.83 13.49 19.05
C ARG A 81 8.80 12.47 17.91
N SER A 82 8.49 11.21 18.21
CA SER A 82 8.38 10.17 17.16
C SER A 82 7.14 10.36 16.29
N LEU A 83 6.08 11.00 16.81
CA LEU A 83 4.88 11.33 16.04
C LEU A 83 5.13 12.48 15.05
N LEU A 84 6.11 13.35 15.34
CA LEU A 84 6.48 14.43 14.42
C LEU A 84 7.06 13.90 13.10
N VAL A 85 7.72 12.75 13.10
CA VAL A 85 8.31 12.17 11.88
C VAL A 85 7.24 11.82 10.83
N PRO A 86 6.22 11.01 11.13
CA PRO A 86 5.15 10.74 10.14
C PRO A 86 4.36 12.01 9.79
N LEU A 87 4.11 12.90 10.74
CA LEU A 87 3.41 14.16 10.46
C LEU A 87 4.21 15.07 9.50
N SER A 88 5.52 15.20 9.71
CA SER A 88 6.38 15.99 8.82
C SER A 88 6.48 15.36 7.43
N THR A 89 6.49 14.03 7.35
CA THR A 89 6.48 13.32 6.06
C THR A 89 5.18 13.57 5.30
N ILE A 90 4.03 13.49 5.98
CA ILE A 90 2.72 13.78 5.39
C ILE A 90 2.67 15.22 4.89
N ALA A 91 3.00 16.18 5.76
CA ALA A 91 2.99 17.60 5.41
C ALA A 91 3.97 17.90 4.25
N GLY A 92 5.20 17.39 4.33
CA GLY A 92 6.21 17.57 3.29
C GLY A 92 5.78 16.99 1.94
N THR A 93 5.17 15.81 1.93
CA THR A 93 4.69 15.19 0.68
C THR A 93 3.54 16.00 0.08
N LEU A 94 2.57 16.45 0.88
CA LEU A 94 1.45 17.25 0.39
C LEU A 94 1.91 18.62 -0.13
N ILE A 95 2.82 19.28 0.57
CA ILE A 95 3.40 20.55 0.12
C ILE A 95 4.18 20.34 -1.18
N ALA A 96 5.03 19.32 -1.26
CA ALA A 96 5.81 19.03 -2.46
C ALA A 96 4.92 18.73 -3.67
N THR A 97 3.87 17.95 -3.51
CA THR A 97 2.93 17.64 -4.59
C THR A 97 2.12 18.86 -5.02
N ALA A 98 1.74 19.73 -4.08
CA ALA A 98 1.08 20.99 -4.39
C ALA A 98 2.00 21.95 -5.17
N LEU A 99 3.29 22.02 -4.82
CA LEU A 99 4.29 22.85 -5.51
C LEU A 99 4.61 22.33 -6.92
N VAL A 100 4.58 21.02 -7.14
CA VAL A 100 4.83 20.43 -8.45
C VAL A 100 3.58 20.52 -9.37
N SER A 101 2.40 20.68 -8.78
CA SER A 101 1.13 20.74 -9.52
C SER A 101 1.10 21.73 -10.68
N PRO A 102 1.59 22.99 -10.55
CA PRO A 102 1.58 23.94 -11.68
C PRO A 102 2.48 23.52 -12.85
N LEU A 103 3.44 22.61 -12.60
CA LEU A 103 4.28 22.05 -13.67
C LEU A 103 3.54 20.99 -14.48
N LEU A 104 2.50 20.37 -13.88
CA LEU A 104 1.62 19.39 -14.53
C LEU A 104 0.31 20.07 -14.94
N SER A 105 0.36 20.83 -16.02
CA SER A 105 -0.78 21.62 -16.54
C SER A 105 -2.06 20.81 -16.85
N ARG A 106 -1.99 19.49 -16.83
CA ARG A 106 -3.12 18.56 -17.10
C ARG A 106 -3.95 18.24 -15.86
N TRP A 107 -3.38 18.36 -14.66
CA TRP A 107 -4.00 17.91 -13.41
C TRP A 107 -4.15 19.07 -12.42
N SER A 108 -5.28 19.10 -11.72
CA SER A 108 -5.51 20.11 -10.68
C SER A 108 -4.64 19.86 -9.45
N VAL A 109 -4.46 20.89 -8.63
CA VAL A 109 -3.70 20.79 -7.36
C VAL A 109 -4.25 19.67 -6.47
N THR A 110 -5.57 19.55 -6.39
CA THR A 110 -6.25 18.52 -5.58
C THR A 110 -5.99 17.11 -6.09
N GLU A 111 -5.91 16.93 -7.40
CA GLU A 111 -5.59 15.64 -8.03
C GLU A 111 -4.13 15.25 -7.78
N CYS A 112 -3.21 16.19 -7.89
CA CYS A 112 -1.80 15.97 -7.56
C CYS A 112 -1.61 15.63 -6.07
N MET A 113 -2.33 16.31 -5.17
CA MET A 113 -2.32 16.00 -3.75
C MET A 113 -2.94 14.62 -3.46
N ALA A 114 -4.01 14.24 -4.17
CA ALA A 114 -4.59 12.90 -4.04
C ALA A 114 -3.60 11.81 -4.46
N VAL A 115 -2.85 12.01 -5.53
CA VAL A 115 -1.76 11.10 -5.95
C VAL A 115 -0.70 11.00 -4.87
N GLY A 116 -0.26 12.12 -4.29
CA GLY A 116 0.76 12.16 -3.23
C GLY A 116 0.29 11.59 -1.90
N SER A 117 -1.02 11.55 -1.63
CA SER A 117 -1.58 11.05 -0.36
C SER A 117 -1.52 9.53 -0.22
N GLY A 118 -1.24 8.77 -1.28
CA GLY A 118 -1.17 7.31 -1.29
C GLY A 118 0.03 6.68 -0.57
N MET A 119 0.48 7.27 0.51
CA MET A 119 1.78 7.05 1.18
C MET A 119 2.12 5.61 1.58
N GLY A 120 1.17 4.78 1.92
CA GLY A 120 1.45 3.45 2.46
C GLY A 120 0.72 2.33 1.72
N TYR A 121 -0.41 2.62 1.14
CA TYR A 121 -1.25 1.62 0.48
C TYR A 121 -1.67 2.11 -0.91
N TYR A 122 -0.68 2.23 -1.77
CA TYR A 122 -0.83 2.85 -3.10
C TYR A 122 -1.83 2.13 -4.03
N SER A 123 -1.99 0.82 -3.91
CA SER A 123 -2.98 0.08 -4.69
C SER A 123 -4.41 0.46 -4.32
N LEU A 124 -4.71 0.59 -3.02
CA LEU A 124 -6.02 1.06 -2.55
C LEU A 124 -6.23 2.53 -2.93
N SER A 125 -5.21 3.37 -2.74
CA SER A 125 -5.28 4.78 -3.10
C SER A 125 -5.57 4.98 -4.59
N SER A 126 -4.89 4.24 -5.48
CA SER A 126 -5.10 4.34 -6.92
C SER A 126 -6.53 3.93 -7.32
N LEU A 127 -7.06 2.88 -6.67
CA LEU A 127 -8.40 2.40 -6.93
C LEU A 127 -9.47 3.39 -6.44
N LEU A 128 -9.29 3.94 -5.24
CA LEU A 128 -10.17 4.97 -4.69
C LEU A 128 -10.16 6.26 -5.52
N ILE A 129 -9.00 6.70 -5.99
CA ILE A 129 -8.89 7.86 -6.87
C ILE A 129 -9.66 7.61 -8.17
N ALA A 130 -9.49 6.42 -8.79
CA ALA A 130 -10.19 6.06 -9.99
C ALA A 130 -11.71 6.02 -9.78
N ASP A 131 -12.19 5.46 -8.67
CA ASP A 131 -13.61 5.36 -8.35
C ASP A 131 -14.24 6.74 -8.03
N LEU A 132 -13.63 7.49 -7.11
CA LEU A 132 -14.17 8.77 -6.63
C LEU A 132 -14.12 9.86 -7.70
N LYS A 133 -13.10 9.84 -8.57
CA LYS A 133 -12.94 10.84 -9.63
C LYS A 133 -13.62 10.44 -10.94
N ALA A 134 -14.17 9.23 -11.05
CA ALA A 134 -14.86 8.77 -12.25
C ALA A 134 -16.05 9.67 -12.62
N ALA A 135 -16.78 10.19 -11.64
CA ALA A 135 -17.93 11.07 -11.84
C ALA A 135 -17.53 12.47 -12.34
N GLU A 136 -16.36 12.99 -11.93
CA GLU A 136 -15.90 14.33 -12.26
C GLU A 136 -15.08 14.38 -13.56
N LEU A 137 -14.15 13.43 -13.71
CA LEU A 137 -13.17 13.40 -14.80
C LEU A 137 -13.56 12.46 -15.96
N GLY A 138 -14.58 11.65 -15.77
CA GLY A 138 -14.89 10.51 -16.63
C GLY A 138 -14.00 9.29 -16.30
N VAL A 139 -14.52 8.10 -16.57
CA VAL A 139 -13.91 6.82 -16.20
C VAL A 139 -12.47 6.68 -16.73
N GLN A 140 -12.20 7.12 -17.95
CA GLN A 140 -10.90 6.97 -18.59
C GLN A 140 -9.82 7.87 -17.96
N SER A 141 -10.16 9.14 -17.68
CA SER A 141 -9.22 10.08 -17.04
C SER A 141 -8.98 9.74 -15.57
N ALA A 142 -10.02 9.32 -14.85
CA ALA A 142 -9.91 8.88 -13.47
C ALA A 142 -9.05 7.60 -13.33
N SER A 143 -9.21 6.65 -14.24
CA SER A 143 -8.38 5.44 -14.32
C SER A 143 -6.91 5.79 -14.62
N ALA A 144 -6.68 6.75 -15.54
CA ALA A 144 -5.33 7.24 -15.82
C ALA A 144 -4.70 7.88 -14.58
N LEU A 145 -5.44 8.70 -13.83
CA LEU A 145 -4.98 9.32 -12.60
C LEU A 145 -4.64 8.28 -11.52
N GLY A 146 -5.48 7.27 -11.35
CA GLY A 146 -5.23 6.13 -10.46
C GLY A 146 -3.95 5.38 -10.84
N THR A 147 -3.72 5.16 -12.14
CA THR A 147 -2.51 4.52 -12.65
C THR A 147 -1.27 5.38 -12.38
N VAL A 148 -1.34 6.68 -12.57
CA VAL A 148 -0.26 7.62 -12.24
C VAL A 148 0.06 7.57 -10.75
N ALA A 149 -0.96 7.51 -9.88
CA ALA A 149 -0.78 7.37 -8.44
C ALA A 149 -0.04 6.07 -8.07
N LEU A 150 -0.43 4.95 -8.70
CA LEU A 150 0.21 3.65 -8.49
C LEU A 150 1.69 3.69 -8.88
N ILE A 151 1.99 4.13 -10.10
CA ILE A 151 3.36 4.16 -10.64
C ILE A 151 4.24 5.13 -9.86
N SER A 152 3.74 6.32 -9.53
CA SER A 152 4.49 7.33 -8.76
C SER A 152 4.90 6.79 -7.38
N ASN A 153 3.99 6.13 -6.68
CA ASN A 153 4.28 5.55 -5.37
C ASN A 153 5.23 4.34 -5.46
N LEU A 154 5.08 3.50 -6.51
CA LEU A 154 5.98 2.38 -6.77
C LEU A 154 7.41 2.87 -7.06
N LEU A 155 7.56 3.91 -7.87
CA LEU A 155 8.87 4.52 -8.16
C LEU A 155 9.49 5.10 -6.89
N ARG A 156 8.71 5.78 -6.05
CA ARG A 156 9.18 6.29 -4.76
C ARG A 156 9.72 5.16 -3.88
N GLU A 157 9.03 4.03 -3.81
CA GLU A 157 9.46 2.86 -3.05
C GLU A 157 10.76 2.28 -3.61
N LEU A 158 10.84 2.16 -4.94
CA LEU A 158 12.04 1.68 -5.61
C LEU A 158 13.25 2.58 -5.33
N PHE A 159 13.09 3.90 -5.43
CA PHE A 159 14.15 4.87 -5.09
C PHE A 159 14.56 4.80 -3.62
N THR A 160 13.61 4.59 -2.73
CA THR A 160 13.90 4.41 -1.29
C THR A 160 14.72 3.13 -1.06
N PHE A 161 14.39 2.06 -1.76
CA PHE A 161 15.13 0.78 -1.68
C PHE A 161 16.56 0.89 -2.22
N LEU A 162 16.73 1.61 -3.33
CA LEU A 162 18.06 1.83 -3.94
C LEU A 162 18.91 2.82 -3.16
N GLY A 163 18.29 3.78 -2.46
CA GLY A 163 18.99 4.81 -1.71
C GLY A 163 19.22 4.47 -0.22
N ALA A 164 18.64 3.36 0.27
CA ALA A 164 18.89 2.89 1.61
C ALA A 164 20.26 2.21 1.67
N PRO A 165 21.18 2.67 2.55
CA PRO A 165 22.52 2.08 2.72
C PRO A 165 22.46 0.69 3.38
#